data_4cce139c3c22fad85a70546e34f0fe76
#
_entry.id   4cce139c3c22fad85a70546e34f0fe76
#
_cell.length_a   1.000
_cell.length_b   1.000
_cell.length_c   1.000
_cell.angle_alpha   90.00
_cell.angle_beta   90.00
_cell.angle_gamma   90.00
#
_symmetry.space_group_name_H-M   'P 1'
#
loop_
_entity.id
_entity.type
_entity.pdbx_description
1 polymer ?
#
loop_
_entity_poly.entity_id
_entity_poly.type
_entity_poly.pdbx_seq_one_letter_code
_entity_poly.pdbx_strand_id
1 'polypeptide(L)'
;LHPELPKRKSRHMKLEDLKTLMTTPVEKPQLQFVRDMFIFSTFTGLAYADLKRLSDKDITQTGDGTWWIHIHRKKTDTLSSVRLLDIPLQIIEKYRGQRSGDKVFNIYARRYFILLTRELGQVYGFDLTFHQARHNFGTHITLSLGVPIETVSRMMGHTSISTTQIYAQVTDTKVDEDMKRLR
;
A
#
# COMPACT_ATOMS: atom_id res chain seq x y z
N LEU A 1 -36.84 -8.87 -15.43
CA LEU A 1 -35.49 -9.28 -14.98
C LEU A 1 -34.58 -8.10 -15.12
N HIS A 2 -34.26 -7.41 -14.01
CA HIS A 2 -33.21 -6.39 -14.00
C HIS A 2 -31.86 -7.08 -14.07
N PRO A 3 -30.96 -6.69 -14.99
CA PRO A 3 -29.61 -7.22 -14.97
C PRO A 3 -28.96 -6.89 -13.62
N GLU A 4 -28.42 -7.89 -12.96
CA GLU A 4 -27.66 -7.67 -11.74
C GLU A 4 -26.49 -6.72 -12.06
N LEU A 5 -26.40 -5.64 -11.29
CA LEU A 5 -25.22 -4.76 -11.36
C LEU A 5 -23.99 -5.59 -11.02
N PRO A 6 -22.87 -5.44 -11.77
CA PRO A 6 -21.65 -6.16 -11.46
C PRO A 6 -21.25 -5.85 -10.02
N LYS A 7 -21.04 -6.90 -9.22
CA LYS A 7 -20.57 -6.76 -7.83
C LYS A 7 -19.28 -5.93 -7.83
N ARG A 8 -19.27 -4.85 -7.06
CA ARG A 8 -18.04 -4.09 -6.82
C ARG A 8 -16.98 -5.04 -6.30
N LYS A 9 -15.78 -5.03 -6.92
CA LYS A 9 -14.63 -5.76 -6.40
C LYS A 9 -14.35 -5.32 -4.98
N SER A 10 -14.21 -6.29 -4.07
CA SER A 10 -13.89 -6.00 -2.68
C SER A 10 -12.53 -5.29 -2.58
N ARG A 11 -12.48 -4.21 -1.79
CA ARG A 11 -11.22 -3.56 -1.41
C ARG A 11 -10.49 -4.32 -0.33
N HIS A 12 -11.17 -5.26 0.33
CA HIS A 12 -10.61 -6.07 1.40
C HIS A 12 -9.86 -7.26 0.80
N MET A 13 -8.61 -7.42 1.22
CA MET A 13 -7.79 -8.59 0.93
C MET A 13 -7.56 -9.37 2.22
N LYS A 14 -7.73 -10.69 2.17
CA LYS A 14 -7.39 -11.55 3.31
C LYS A 14 -5.88 -11.53 3.56
N LEU A 15 -5.49 -11.56 4.81
CA LEU A 15 -4.08 -11.61 5.18
C LEU A 15 -3.36 -12.82 4.55
N GLU A 16 -4.04 -13.96 4.43
CA GLU A 16 -3.51 -15.16 3.80
C GLU A 16 -3.18 -14.95 2.32
N ASP A 17 -4.04 -14.23 1.59
CA ASP A 17 -3.81 -13.90 0.18
C ASP A 17 -2.63 -12.94 0.03
N LEU A 18 -2.49 -11.98 0.92
CA LEU A 18 -1.33 -11.10 0.95
C LEU A 18 -0.04 -11.89 1.20
N LYS A 19 -0.05 -12.81 2.14
CA LYS A 19 1.11 -13.69 2.41
C LYS A 19 1.46 -14.54 1.19
N THR A 20 0.47 -15.09 0.50
CA THR A 20 0.68 -15.87 -0.73
C THR A 20 1.33 -15.01 -1.81
N LEU A 21 0.82 -13.80 -2.03
CA LEU A 21 1.39 -12.86 -2.99
C LEU A 21 2.85 -12.52 -2.65
N MET A 22 3.16 -12.32 -1.39
CA MET A 22 4.50 -11.94 -0.94
C MET A 22 5.51 -13.10 -0.99
N THR A 23 5.05 -14.33 -0.83
CA THR A 23 5.94 -15.52 -0.71
C THR A 23 6.01 -16.36 -1.97
N THR A 24 5.10 -16.18 -2.93
CA THR A 24 5.06 -16.98 -4.16
C THR A 24 5.57 -16.14 -5.34
N PRO A 25 6.76 -16.41 -5.87
CA PRO A 25 7.32 -15.64 -6.97
C PRO A 25 6.55 -15.82 -8.26
N VAL A 26 6.66 -14.83 -9.15
CA VAL A 26 6.15 -14.88 -10.52
C VAL A 26 7.30 -14.72 -11.50
N GLU A 27 7.20 -15.33 -12.68
CA GLU A 27 8.31 -15.39 -13.63
C GLU A 27 8.38 -14.19 -14.57
N LYS A 28 7.23 -13.71 -15.05
CA LYS A 28 7.15 -12.63 -16.04
C LYS A 28 7.64 -11.30 -15.43
N PRO A 29 8.67 -10.63 -15.99
CA PRO A 29 9.24 -9.42 -15.40
C PRO A 29 8.23 -8.29 -15.16
N GLN A 30 7.28 -8.09 -16.07
CA GLN A 30 6.23 -7.09 -15.90
C GLN A 30 5.32 -7.39 -14.70
N LEU A 31 5.03 -8.67 -14.46
CA LEU A 31 4.24 -9.11 -13.29
C LEU A 31 5.06 -9.01 -12.01
N GLN A 32 6.36 -9.30 -12.05
CA GLN A 32 7.25 -9.08 -10.92
C GLN A 32 7.27 -7.61 -10.51
N PHE A 33 7.35 -6.71 -11.47
CA PHE A 33 7.33 -5.27 -11.21
C PHE A 33 6.02 -4.83 -10.57
N VAL A 34 4.88 -5.21 -11.13
CA VAL A 34 3.57 -4.86 -10.58
C VAL A 34 3.38 -5.46 -9.18
N ARG A 35 3.83 -6.70 -8.97
CA ARG A 35 3.84 -7.34 -7.66
C ARG A 35 4.67 -6.54 -6.64
N ASP A 36 5.87 -6.12 -7.03
CA ASP A 36 6.74 -5.32 -6.16
C ASP A 36 6.12 -3.95 -5.87
N MET A 37 5.45 -3.33 -6.84
CA MET A 37 4.71 -2.07 -6.62
C MET A 37 3.52 -2.27 -5.67
N PHE A 38 2.81 -3.38 -5.80
CA PHE A 38 1.73 -3.74 -4.88
C PHE A 38 2.26 -3.90 -3.44
N ILE A 39 3.36 -4.62 -3.28
CA ILE A 39 4.01 -4.80 -1.96
C ILE A 39 4.50 -3.44 -1.42
N PHE A 40 5.11 -2.62 -2.25
CA PHE A 40 5.56 -1.28 -1.85
C PHE A 40 4.38 -0.43 -1.34
N SER A 41 3.28 -0.41 -2.07
CA SER A 41 2.06 0.30 -1.66
C SER A 41 1.45 -0.28 -0.37
N THR A 42 1.51 -1.60 -0.20
CA THR A 42 1.06 -2.26 1.04
C THR A 42 1.82 -1.76 2.28
N PHE A 43 3.13 -1.50 2.15
CA PHE A 43 3.96 -1.05 3.28
C PHE A 43 4.13 0.47 3.38
N THR A 44 3.59 1.24 2.47
CA THR A 44 3.68 2.72 2.50
C THR A 44 2.32 3.41 2.46
N GLY A 45 1.29 2.73 2.02
CA GLY A 45 -0.05 3.30 1.85
C GLY A 45 -0.20 4.19 0.61
N LEU A 46 0.84 4.34 -0.23
CA LEU A 46 0.78 5.20 -1.40
C LEU A 46 -0.20 4.66 -2.45
N ALA A 47 -1.06 5.54 -2.97
CA ALA A 47 -1.91 5.24 -4.11
C ALA A 47 -1.10 5.23 -5.42
N TYR A 48 -1.64 4.63 -6.47
CA TYR A 48 -0.99 4.58 -7.78
C TYR A 48 -0.51 5.96 -8.27
N ALA A 49 -1.36 6.98 -8.16
CA ALA A 49 -1.02 8.33 -8.64
C ALA A 49 0.18 8.92 -7.88
N ASP A 50 0.27 8.69 -6.58
CA ASP A 50 1.37 9.18 -5.75
C ASP A 50 2.64 8.38 -5.98
N LEU A 51 2.52 7.07 -6.15
CA LEU A 51 3.63 6.18 -6.47
C LEU A 51 4.27 6.56 -7.83
N LYS A 52 3.45 6.90 -8.82
CA LYS A 52 3.91 7.34 -10.14
C LYS A 52 4.67 8.66 -10.09
N ARG A 53 4.29 9.57 -9.19
CA ARG A 53 4.95 10.87 -9.00
C ARG A 53 6.14 10.83 -8.07
N LEU A 54 6.29 9.75 -7.29
CA LEU A 54 7.35 9.64 -6.28
C LEU A 54 8.72 9.90 -6.89
N SER A 55 9.44 10.87 -6.32
CA SER A 55 10.74 11.29 -6.81
C SER A 55 11.76 11.38 -5.67
N ASP A 56 13.02 11.54 -6.00
CA ASP A 56 14.12 11.63 -5.03
C ASP A 56 13.91 12.68 -3.95
N LYS A 57 13.31 13.83 -4.31
CA LYS A 57 13.03 14.92 -3.36
C LYS A 57 12.04 14.53 -2.25
N ASP A 58 11.21 13.50 -2.49
CA ASP A 58 10.20 13.04 -1.54
C ASP A 58 10.76 12.07 -0.51
N ILE A 59 11.99 11.58 -0.74
CA ILE A 59 12.66 10.61 0.13
C ILE A 59 13.81 11.29 0.85
N THR A 60 13.78 11.25 2.19
CA THR A 60 14.81 11.87 3.02
C THR A 60 15.32 10.89 4.07
N GLN A 61 16.59 11.04 4.43
CA GLN A 61 17.19 10.30 5.53
C GLN A 61 17.40 11.27 6.69
N THR A 62 16.95 10.89 7.88
CA THR A 62 17.19 11.64 9.11
C THR A 62 18.57 11.33 9.67
N GLY A 63 19.04 12.13 10.64
CA GLY A 63 20.38 11.99 11.22
C GLY A 63 20.64 10.65 11.91
N ASP A 64 19.60 9.91 12.32
CA ASP A 64 19.70 8.58 12.89
C ASP A 64 19.72 7.45 11.86
N GLY A 65 19.74 7.78 10.57
CA GLY A 65 19.76 6.82 9.47
C GLY A 65 18.37 6.31 9.03
N THR A 66 17.29 6.83 9.59
CA THR A 66 15.92 6.46 9.24
C THR A 66 15.49 7.12 7.93
N TRP A 67 14.88 6.35 7.04
CA TRP A 67 14.38 6.84 5.77
C TRP A 67 12.87 7.13 5.83
N TRP A 68 12.46 8.23 5.18
CA TRP A 68 11.10 8.72 5.18
C TRP A 68 10.64 9.11 3.78
N ILE A 69 9.33 8.91 3.51
CA ILE A 69 8.63 9.54 2.39
C ILE A 69 7.78 10.67 2.95
N HIS A 70 7.92 11.86 2.35
CA HIS A 70 7.05 13.00 2.57
C HIS A 70 6.52 13.45 1.21
N ILE A 71 5.25 13.23 0.96
CA ILE A 71 4.62 13.57 -0.32
C ILE A 71 3.22 14.14 -0.11
N HIS A 72 2.88 15.19 -0.87
CA HIS A 72 1.51 15.68 -0.94
C HIS A 72 0.70 14.78 -1.87
N ARG A 73 -0.43 14.27 -1.38
CA ARG A 73 -1.29 13.40 -2.18
C ARG A 73 -1.91 14.19 -3.33
N LYS A 74 -1.88 13.61 -4.53
CA LYS A 74 -2.45 14.20 -5.73
C LYS A 74 -3.95 14.50 -5.57
N LYS A 75 -4.69 13.59 -4.93
CA LYS A 75 -6.15 13.69 -4.79
C LYS A 75 -6.59 14.79 -3.81
N THR A 76 -5.87 14.97 -2.71
CA THR A 76 -6.30 15.81 -1.59
C THR A 76 -5.34 16.95 -1.25
N ASP A 77 -4.15 16.96 -1.84
CA ASP A 77 -3.02 17.84 -1.52
C ASP A 77 -2.60 17.80 -0.04
N THR A 78 -3.00 16.75 0.67
CA THR A 78 -2.65 16.54 2.08
C THR A 78 -1.31 15.82 2.18
N LEU A 79 -0.45 16.25 3.11
CA LEU A 79 0.85 15.64 3.34
C LEU A 79 0.69 14.22 3.88
N SER A 80 1.34 13.27 3.23
CA SER A 80 1.53 11.89 3.69
C SER A 80 2.98 11.74 4.16
N SER A 81 3.17 11.27 5.39
CA SER A 81 4.49 11.07 5.99
C SER A 81 4.60 9.61 6.43
N VAL A 82 5.50 8.86 5.80
CA VAL A 82 5.65 7.42 6.06
C VAL A 82 7.12 7.09 6.28
N ARG A 83 7.40 6.40 7.38
CA ARG A 83 8.70 5.80 7.60
C ARG A 83 8.86 4.59 6.69
N LEU A 84 9.97 4.51 5.97
CA LEU A 84 10.30 3.38 5.12
C LEU A 84 10.86 2.22 5.96
N LEU A 85 10.14 1.10 5.94
CA LEU A 85 10.59 -0.16 6.51
C LEU A 85 11.55 -0.88 5.55
N ASP A 86 12.11 -1.99 5.98
CA ASP A 86 13.14 -2.71 5.20
C ASP A 86 12.62 -3.20 3.84
N ILE A 87 11.38 -3.70 3.77
CA ILE A 87 10.81 -4.23 2.53
C ILE A 87 10.70 -3.15 1.45
N PRO A 88 10.07 -1.99 1.69
CA PRO A 88 10.06 -0.91 0.70
C PRO A 88 11.47 -0.41 0.33
N LEU A 89 12.39 -0.34 1.27
CA LEU A 89 13.77 0.06 0.97
C LEU A 89 14.46 -0.93 0.02
N GLN A 90 14.26 -2.22 0.22
CA GLN A 90 14.78 -3.26 -0.68
C GLN A 90 14.18 -3.16 -2.08
N ILE A 91 12.91 -2.81 -2.20
CA ILE A 91 12.25 -2.62 -3.50
C ILE A 91 12.83 -1.41 -4.22
N ILE A 92 13.05 -0.30 -3.54
CA ILE A 92 13.72 0.88 -4.12
C ILE A 92 15.10 0.48 -4.67
N GLU A 93 15.87 -0.23 -3.90
CA GLU A 93 17.21 -0.68 -4.30
C GLU A 93 17.18 -1.62 -5.52
N LYS A 94 16.22 -2.56 -5.54
CA LYS A 94 16.05 -3.50 -6.64
C LYS A 94 15.85 -2.81 -8.00
N TYR A 95 15.12 -1.70 -8.02
CA TYR A 95 14.79 -0.99 -9.26
C TYR A 95 15.64 0.25 -9.52
N ARG A 96 16.67 0.50 -8.73
CA ARG A 96 17.54 1.67 -8.86
C ARG A 96 18.12 1.83 -10.26
N GLY A 97 18.56 0.75 -10.87
CA GLY A 97 19.17 0.74 -12.22
C GLY A 97 18.19 0.93 -13.38
N GLN A 98 16.88 0.90 -13.11
CA GLN A 98 15.82 1.00 -14.12
C GLN A 98 15.08 2.34 -14.08
N ARG A 99 15.64 3.30 -13.38
CA ARG A 99 15.02 4.62 -13.17
C ARG A 99 15.10 5.50 -14.41
N SER A 100 14.09 6.37 -14.56
CA SER A 100 14.06 7.42 -15.57
C SER A 100 14.00 8.78 -14.89
N GLY A 101 15.04 9.61 -15.07
CA GLY A 101 15.14 10.91 -14.42
C GLY A 101 15.19 10.81 -12.90
N ASP A 102 14.42 11.66 -12.21
CA ASP A 102 14.36 11.72 -10.75
C ASP A 102 13.27 10.82 -10.14
N LYS A 103 12.49 10.12 -10.97
CA LYS A 103 11.44 9.22 -10.49
C LYS A 103 12.05 7.99 -9.81
N VAL A 104 11.48 7.60 -8.66
CA VAL A 104 11.96 6.43 -7.91
C VAL A 104 11.66 5.14 -8.68
N PHE A 105 10.47 5.08 -9.29
CA PHE A 105 10.05 3.96 -10.12
C PHE A 105 9.59 4.43 -11.49
N ASN A 106 9.86 3.63 -12.52
CA ASN A 106 9.38 3.86 -13.87
C ASN A 106 8.03 3.15 -14.06
N ILE A 107 6.96 3.78 -13.57
CA ILE A 107 5.62 3.21 -13.51
C ILE A 107 4.95 3.23 -14.88
N TYR A 108 4.38 2.09 -15.27
CA TYR A 108 3.59 1.96 -16.50
C TYR A 108 2.38 2.90 -16.51
N ALA A 109 1.90 3.24 -17.72
CA ALA A 109 0.65 3.96 -17.89
C ALA A 109 -0.50 3.23 -17.18
N ARG A 110 -1.45 3.97 -16.65
CA ARG A 110 -2.51 3.45 -15.77
C ARG A 110 -3.27 2.27 -16.37
N ARG A 111 -3.66 2.37 -17.64
CA ARG A 111 -4.43 1.31 -18.31
C ARG A 111 -3.66 -0.01 -18.37
N TYR A 112 -2.40 0.06 -18.73
CA TYR A 112 -1.51 -1.11 -18.81
C TYR A 112 -1.24 -1.66 -17.40
N PHE A 113 -1.02 -0.79 -16.43
CA PHE A 113 -0.80 -1.20 -15.04
C PHE A 113 -2.01 -1.94 -14.46
N ILE A 114 -3.23 -1.46 -14.72
CA ILE A 114 -4.47 -2.14 -14.30
C ILE A 114 -4.57 -3.52 -14.94
N LEU A 115 -4.27 -3.61 -16.24
CA LEU A 115 -4.31 -4.88 -16.98
C LEU A 115 -3.35 -5.90 -16.36
N LEU A 116 -2.12 -5.50 -16.08
CA LEU A 116 -1.11 -6.36 -15.45
C LEU A 116 -1.48 -6.74 -14.02
N THR A 117 -2.09 -5.84 -13.27
CA THR A 117 -2.57 -6.15 -11.91
C THR A 117 -3.63 -7.24 -11.94
N ARG A 118 -4.55 -7.17 -12.90
CA ARG A 118 -5.57 -8.21 -13.11
C ARG A 118 -4.95 -9.54 -13.52
N GLU A 119 -3.98 -9.52 -14.43
CA GLU A 119 -3.23 -10.72 -14.84
C GLU A 119 -2.50 -11.35 -13.65
N LEU A 120 -1.86 -10.54 -12.81
CA LEU A 120 -1.22 -10.99 -11.58
C LEU A 120 -2.20 -11.69 -10.64
N GLY A 121 -3.39 -11.14 -10.46
CA GLY A 121 -4.46 -11.77 -9.68
C GLY A 121 -4.85 -13.14 -10.22
N GLN A 122 -4.94 -13.29 -11.54
CA GLN A 122 -5.23 -14.56 -12.19
C GLN A 122 -4.15 -15.62 -11.89
N VAL A 123 -2.90 -15.23 -11.86
CA VAL A 123 -1.79 -16.14 -11.51
C VAL A 123 -1.95 -16.70 -10.09
N TYR A 124 -2.38 -15.87 -9.14
CA TYR A 124 -2.58 -16.29 -7.75
C TYR A 124 -3.95 -16.91 -7.48
N GLY A 125 -4.90 -16.74 -8.40
CA GLY A 125 -6.26 -17.28 -8.25
C GLY A 125 -7.21 -16.43 -7.42
N PHE A 126 -6.95 -15.12 -7.28
CA PHE A 126 -7.87 -14.21 -6.61
C PHE A 126 -7.99 -12.86 -7.33
N ASP A 127 -9.09 -12.15 -7.07
CA ASP A 127 -9.31 -10.81 -7.60
C ASP A 127 -8.33 -9.83 -6.98
N LEU A 128 -7.52 -9.17 -7.81
CA LEU A 128 -6.52 -8.22 -7.37
C LEU A 128 -6.78 -6.85 -8.00
N THR A 129 -6.87 -5.83 -7.16
CA THR A 129 -6.87 -4.43 -7.56
C THR A 129 -5.76 -3.70 -6.83
N PHE A 130 -5.13 -2.72 -7.48
CA PHE A 130 -4.01 -2.03 -6.84
C PHE A 130 -4.44 -1.24 -5.60
N HIS A 131 -5.70 -0.80 -5.56
CA HIS A 131 -6.24 -0.09 -4.38
C HIS A 131 -6.25 -0.96 -3.11
N GLN A 132 -6.34 -2.28 -3.26
CA GLN A 132 -6.24 -3.20 -2.11
C GLN A 132 -4.92 -3.07 -1.36
N ALA A 133 -3.82 -2.73 -2.04
CA ALA A 133 -2.52 -2.53 -1.40
C ALA A 133 -2.58 -1.39 -0.37
N ARG A 134 -3.16 -0.25 -0.73
CA ARG A 134 -3.36 0.87 0.19
C ARG A 134 -4.31 0.49 1.34
N HIS A 135 -5.35 -0.27 1.06
CA HIS A 135 -6.25 -0.79 2.09
C HIS A 135 -5.51 -1.72 3.06
N ASN A 136 -4.63 -2.58 2.55
CA ASN A 136 -3.79 -3.46 3.38
C ASN A 136 -2.91 -2.66 4.34
N PHE A 137 -2.35 -1.54 3.90
CA PHE A 137 -1.58 -0.66 4.78
C PHE A 137 -2.42 -0.18 5.97
N GLY A 138 -3.63 0.30 5.72
CA GLY A 138 -4.54 0.77 6.76
C GLY A 138 -5.03 -0.33 7.70
N THR A 139 -5.17 -1.56 7.21
CA THR A 139 -5.71 -2.70 7.99
C THR A 139 -4.60 -3.58 8.56
N HIS A 140 -3.93 -4.36 7.70
CA HIS A 140 -3.02 -5.42 8.13
C HIS A 140 -1.67 -4.92 8.64
N ILE A 141 -1.19 -3.80 8.12
CA ILE A 141 0.15 -3.30 8.44
C ILE A 141 0.13 -2.32 9.61
N THR A 142 -0.94 -1.54 9.79
CA THR A 142 -0.97 -0.47 10.80
C THR A 142 -2.02 -0.70 11.89
N LEU A 143 -3.31 -0.50 11.61
CA LEU A 143 -4.36 -0.52 12.65
C LEU A 143 -4.44 -1.87 13.38
N SER A 144 -4.36 -2.98 12.65
CA SER A 144 -4.41 -4.33 13.26
C SER A 144 -3.21 -4.63 14.15
N LEU A 145 -2.09 -3.94 13.96
CA LEU A 145 -0.88 -4.06 14.78
C LEU A 145 -0.79 -2.99 15.87
N GLY A 146 -1.86 -2.24 16.10
CA GLY A 146 -1.97 -1.31 17.22
C GLY A 146 -1.53 0.12 16.95
N VAL A 147 -1.28 0.50 15.70
CA VAL A 147 -0.99 1.89 15.36
C VAL A 147 -2.26 2.73 15.55
N PRO A 148 -2.22 3.84 16.33
CA PRO A 148 -3.40 4.68 16.53
C PRO A 148 -3.98 5.25 15.24
N ILE A 149 -5.30 5.39 15.19
CA ILE A 149 -6.00 5.86 13.98
C ILE A 149 -5.56 7.26 13.54
N GLU A 150 -5.24 8.15 14.48
CA GLU A 150 -4.73 9.49 14.18
C GLU A 150 -3.39 9.42 13.46
N THR A 151 -2.51 8.51 13.88
CA THR A 151 -1.22 8.27 13.25
C THR A 151 -1.39 7.71 11.84
N VAL A 152 -2.27 6.72 11.67
CA VAL A 152 -2.57 6.14 10.35
C VAL A 152 -3.15 7.19 9.41
N SER A 153 -4.06 8.02 9.91
CA SER A 153 -4.66 9.11 9.15
C SER A 153 -3.59 10.06 8.58
N ARG A 154 -2.61 10.44 9.42
CA ARG A 154 -1.50 11.29 9.00
C ARG A 154 -0.59 10.59 8.00
N MET A 155 -0.26 9.31 8.22
CA MET A 155 0.58 8.53 7.30
C MET A 155 -0.08 8.39 5.92
N MET A 156 -1.38 8.18 5.87
CA MET A 156 -2.14 8.05 4.62
C MET A 156 -2.50 9.38 3.96
N GLY A 157 -2.24 10.51 4.62
CA GLY A 157 -2.58 11.84 4.12
C GLY A 157 -4.08 12.07 4.01
N HIS A 158 -4.86 11.59 4.97
CA HIS A 158 -6.30 11.84 5.05
C HIS A 158 -6.58 13.24 5.61
N THR A 159 -7.58 13.92 5.06
CA THR A 159 -8.03 15.24 5.53
C THR A 159 -8.82 15.15 6.83
N SER A 160 -9.40 13.98 7.14
CA SER A 160 -10.11 13.73 8.39
C SER A 160 -9.94 12.29 8.84
N ILE A 161 -10.04 12.09 10.16
CA ILE A 161 -9.97 10.75 10.78
C ILE A 161 -11.11 9.85 10.30
N SER A 162 -12.28 10.41 10.00
CA SER A 162 -13.42 9.63 9.51
C SER A 162 -13.10 8.83 8.24
N THR A 163 -12.26 9.36 7.36
CA THR A 163 -11.79 8.64 6.17
C THR A 163 -10.96 7.41 6.55
N THR A 164 -10.18 7.48 7.62
CA THR A 164 -9.37 6.36 8.10
C THR A 164 -10.22 5.32 8.83
N GLN A 165 -11.33 5.71 9.43
CA GLN A 165 -12.22 4.81 10.17
C GLN A 165 -12.78 3.67 9.31
N ILE A 166 -12.82 3.81 7.99
CA ILE A 166 -13.23 2.73 7.08
C ILE A 166 -12.34 1.48 7.19
N TYR A 167 -11.10 1.64 7.67
CA TYR A 167 -10.15 0.54 7.88
C TYR A 167 -10.23 -0.06 9.29
N ALA A 168 -10.90 0.61 10.22
CA ALA A 168 -10.94 0.19 11.61
C ALA A 168 -11.86 -1.00 11.79
N GLN A 169 -11.28 -2.16 12.09
CA GLN A 169 -12.01 -3.36 12.54
C GLN A 169 -11.49 -3.72 13.92
N VAL A 170 -12.30 -3.42 14.94
CA VAL A 170 -11.97 -3.79 16.32
C VAL A 170 -12.50 -5.19 16.57
N THR A 171 -11.60 -6.16 16.76
CA THR A 171 -11.94 -7.53 17.13
C THR A 171 -11.96 -7.69 18.65
N ASP A 172 -12.63 -8.73 19.15
CA ASP A 172 -12.60 -9.06 20.58
C ASP A 172 -11.18 -9.31 21.08
N THR A 173 -10.34 -9.93 20.26
CA THR A 173 -8.91 -10.12 20.57
C THR A 173 -8.20 -8.79 20.77
N LYS A 174 -8.47 -7.80 19.91
CA LYS A 174 -7.87 -6.47 20.01
C LYS A 174 -8.32 -5.76 21.29
N VAL A 175 -9.62 -5.85 21.62
CA VAL A 175 -10.17 -5.29 22.87
C VAL A 175 -9.46 -5.90 24.09
N ASP A 176 -9.32 -7.22 24.10
CA ASP A 176 -8.65 -7.93 25.19
C ASP A 176 -7.18 -7.51 25.34
N GLU A 177 -6.45 -7.43 24.24
CA GLU A 177 -5.05 -6.99 24.26
C GLU A 177 -4.90 -5.56 24.78
N ASP A 178 -5.76 -4.64 24.35
CA ASP A 178 -5.73 -3.25 24.79
C ASP A 178 -6.07 -3.15 26.27
N MET A 179 -7.07 -3.91 26.74
CA MET A 179 -7.45 -3.93 28.15
C MET A 179 -6.38 -4.51 29.06
N LYS A 180 -5.59 -5.48 28.59
CA LYS A 180 -4.45 -6.02 29.36
C LYS A 180 -3.40 -4.97 29.67
N ARG A 181 -3.30 -3.90 28.90
CA ARG A 181 -2.38 -2.78 29.14
C ARG A 181 -2.84 -1.86 30.28
N LEU A 182 -4.10 -1.96 30.69
CA LEU A 182 -4.72 -1.06 31.67
C LEU A 182 -4.72 -1.60 33.10
N ARG A 183 -3.85 -2.43 33.48
CA ARG A 183 -3.77 -2.99 34.82
C ARG A 183 -3.89 -1.96 35.94
#